data_82d4d4aa90f4f4c08e8bb3c73112ac22
#
_entry.id   82d4d4aa90f4f4c08e8bb3c73112ac22
#
_cell.length_a   1.000
_cell.length_b   1.000
_cell.length_c   1.000
_cell.angle_alpha   90.00
_cell.angle_beta   90.00
_cell.angle_gamma   90.00
#
_symmetry.space_group_name_H-M   'P 1'
#
loop_
_entity.id
_entity.type
_entity.pdbx_description
1 polymer ?
#
loop_
_entity_poly.entity_id
_entity_poly.type
_entity_poly.pdbx_seq_one_letter_code
_entity_poly.pdbx_strand_id
1 'polypeptide(L)' 'MIALDHHPSGRHFLQIPGPSPVPDRILRAMSMPTIDHRGPEFSALGLKVIDGLKHVFRTRHPVAIYPASGTGAW' A
#
# COMPACT_ATOMS: atom_id res chain seq x y z
N MET A 1 -0.48 7.63 -27.96
CA MET A 1 -0.37 7.06 -26.60
C MET A 1 -0.45 8.19 -25.58
N ILE A 2 -1.21 8.00 -24.53
CA ILE A 2 -1.36 8.99 -23.48
C ILE A 2 -0.24 8.79 -22.46
N ALA A 3 0.47 9.88 -22.13
CA ALA A 3 1.45 9.85 -21.07
C ALA A 3 0.72 9.95 -19.73
N LEU A 4 0.71 8.87 -18.96
CA LEU A 4 -0.07 8.80 -17.72
C LEU A 4 0.49 9.67 -16.60
N ASP A 5 1.76 10.01 -16.67
CA ASP A 5 2.45 10.83 -15.66
C ASP A 5 2.46 12.31 -16.03
N HIS A 6 1.84 12.68 -17.16
CA HIS A 6 1.84 14.04 -17.66
C HIS A 6 0.41 14.54 -17.87
N HIS A 7 0.09 15.68 -17.31
CA HIS A 7 -1.21 16.31 -17.45
C HIS A 7 -1.04 17.80 -17.71
N PRO A 8 -1.83 18.40 -18.67
CA PRO A 8 -1.68 19.81 -19.02
C PRO A 8 -1.83 20.78 -17.86
N SER A 9 -2.66 20.47 -16.87
CA SER A 9 -2.87 21.31 -15.70
C SER A 9 -2.02 20.90 -14.49
N GLY A 10 -1.06 19.98 -14.67
CA GLY A 10 -0.19 19.50 -13.63
C GLY A 10 -0.75 18.28 -12.91
N ARG A 11 -0.32 18.08 -11.64
CA ARG A 11 -0.73 16.94 -10.85
C ARG A 11 -2.21 17.06 -10.44
N HIS A 12 -2.95 15.97 -10.60
CA HIS A 12 -4.32 15.88 -10.13
C HIS A 12 -4.37 15.57 -8.64
N PHE A 13 -5.16 16.34 -7.90
CA PHE A 13 -5.50 16.06 -6.51
C PHE A 13 -6.96 15.61 -6.46
N LEU A 14 -7.16 14.32 -6.26
CA LEU A 14 -8.49 13.74 -6.21
C LEU A 14 -9.11 13.92 -4.83
N GLN A 15 -10.34 14.44 -4.78
CA GLN A 15 -11.07 14.70 -3.54
C GLN A 15 -12.42 13.97 -3.55
N ILE A 16 -12.39 12.71 -3.95
CA ILE A 16 -13.57 11.85 -4.04
C ILE A 16 -13.34 10.59 -3.21
N PRO A 17 -14.38 9.81 -2.89
CA PRO A 17 -14.22 8.57 -2.14
C PRO A 17 -13.27 7.55 -2.78
N GLY A 18 -13.07 7.64 -4.07
CA GLY A 18 -12.14 6.86 -4.86
C GLY A 18 -12.38 7.09 -6.34
N PRO A 19 -11.34 6.96 -7.17
CA PRO A 19 -9.93 6.77 -6.80
C PRO A 19 -9.35 7.99 -6.10
N SER A 20 -8.25 7.80 -5.40
CA SER A 20 -7.58 8.88 -4.67
C SER A 20 -6.08 8.90 -4.97
N PRO A 21 -5.41 10.06 -4.80
CA PRO A 21 -3.97 10.13 -5.00
C PRO A 21 -3.22 9.21 -4.03
N VAL A 22 -2.14 8.61 -4.54
CA VAL A 22 -1.23 7.80 -3.72
C VAL A 22 0.06 8.61 -3.53
N PRO A 23 0.56 8.77 -2.30
CA PRO A 23 1.80 9.51 -2.08
C PRO A 23 2.97 8.92 -2.86
N ASP A 24 3.87 9.78 -3.33
CA ASP A 24 5.01 9.37 -4.15
C ASP A 24 5.89 8.32 -3.45
N ARG A 25 6.09 8.45 -2.15
CA ARG A 25 6.88 7.48 -1.37
C ARG A 25 6.26 6.09 -1.39
N ILE A 26 4.93 6.00 -1.42
CA ILE A 26 4.22 4.71 -1.51
C ILE A 26 4.39 4.13 -2.90
N LEU A 27 4.23 4.96 -3.94
CA LEU A 27 4.43 4.51 -5.32
C LEU A 27 5.86 4.00 -5.53
N ARG A 28 6.86 4.67 -4.97
CA ARG A 28 8.24 4.21 -5.04
C ARG A 28 8.45 2.88 -4.33
N ALA A 29 7.83 2.68 -3.18
CA ALA A 29 7.90 1.40 -2.47
C ALA A 29 7.30 0.27 -3.30
N MET A 30 6.17 0.52 -3.97
CA MET A 30 5.50 -0.45 -4.82
C MET A 30 6.30 -0.82 -6.07
N SER A 31 7.22 0.04 -6.51
CA SER A 31 8.05 -0.22 -7.70
C SER A 31 9.33 -0.99 -7.40
N MET A 32 9.56 -1.39 -6.16
CA MET A 32 10.73 -2.20 -5.81
C MET A 32 10.66 -3.59 -6.47
N PRO A 33 11.81 -4.21 -6.72
CA PRO A 33 11.83 -5.55 -7.31
C PRO A 33 11.07 -6.57 -6.47
N THR A 34 10.43 -7.51 -7.15
CA THR A 34 9.73 -8.62 -6.49
C THR A 34 10.72 -9.50 -5.76
N ILE A 35 10.39 -9.86 -4.53
CA ILE A 35 11.22 -10.77 -3.72
C ILE A 35 10.50 -12.10 -3.51
N ASP A 36 11.27 -13.13 -3.18
CA ASP A 36 10.73 -14.46 -2.90
C ASP A 36 9.91 -14.45 -1.61
N HIS A 37 8.63 -14.79 -1.72
CA HIS A 37 7.71 -14.81 -0.56
C HIS A 37 8.07 -15.90 0.47
N ARG A 38 8.93 -16.85 0.10
CA ARG A 38 9.43 -17.91 1.00
C ARG A 38 10.80 -17.59 1.56
N GLY A 39 11.40 -16.46 1.11
CA GLY A 39 12.73 -16.08 1.53
C GLY A 39 12.76 -15.30 2.84
N PRO A 40 13.94 -15.17 3.45
CA PRO A 40 14.10 -14.44 4.70
C PRO A 40 13.79 -12.95 4.56
N GLU A 41 14.00 -12.36 3.39
CA GLU A 41 13.68 -10.96 3.15
C GLU A 41 12.19 -10.69 3.29
N PHE A 42 11.37 -11.56 2.74
CA PHE A 42 9.92 -11.40 2.84
C PHE A 42 9.44 -11.62 4.29
N SER A 43 9.99 -12.60 4.99
CA SER A 43 9.66 -12.80 6.40
C SER A 43 9.94 -11.57 7.23
N ALA A 44 11.10 -10.95 7.04
CA ALA A 44 11.47 -9.73 7.75
C ALA A 44 10.52 -8.59 7.42
N LEU A 45 10.20 -8.41 6.13
CA LEU A 45 9.27 -7.39 5.68
C LEU A 45 7.86 -7.62 6.26
N GLY A 46 7.37 -8.85 6.19
CA GLY A 46 6.04 -9.21 6.67
C GLY A 46 5.88 -8.95 8.16
N LEU A 47 6.85 -9.35 8.97
CA LEU A 47 6.83 -9.10 10.41
C LEU A 47 6.85 -7.61 10.72
N LYS A 48 7.63 -6.85 9.98
CA LYS A 48 7.71 -5.40 10.15
C LYS A 48 6.39 -4.72 9.80
N VAL A 49 5.72 -5.18 8.74
CA VAL A 49 4.41 -4.64 8.33
C VAL A 49 3.36 -4.94 9.37
N ILE A 50 3.30 -6.17 9.87
CA ILE A 50 2.33 -6.58 10.90
C ILE A 50 2.54 -5.76 12.17
N ASP A 51 3.78 -5.57 12.60
CA ASP A 51 4.10 -4.76 13.76
C ASP A 51 3.65 -3.30 13.56
N GLY A 52 3.93 -2.74 12.38
CA GLY A 52 3.48 -1.39 12.05
C GLY A 52 1.96 -1.24 12.08
N LEU A 53 1.23 -2.24 11.59
CA LEU A 53 -0.23 -2.23 11.63
C LEU A 53 -0.79 -2.27 13.05
N LYS A 54 -0.12 -2.96 13.96
CA LYS A 54 -0.51 -2.93 15.38
C LYS A 54 -0.43 -1.51 15.95
N HIS A 55 0.56 -0.74 15.55
CA HIS A 55 0.64 0.66 15.93
C HIS A 55 -0.51 1.49 15.37
N VAL A 56 -0.88 1.26 14.12
CA VAL A 56 -2.00 1.96 13.47
C VAL A 56 -3.31 1.70 14.22
N PHE A 57 -3.57 0.43 14.57
CA PHE A 57 -4.78 0.04 15.28
C PHE A 57 -4.66 0.18 16.80
N ARG A 58 -3.50 0.56 17.31
CA ARG A 58 -3.23 0.67 18.75
C ARG A 58 -3.63 -0.58 19.51
N THR A 59 -3.19 -1.73 19.03
CA THR A 59 -3.53 -3.03 19.60
C THR A 59 -2.30 -3.87 19.88
N ARG A 60 -2.41 -4.76 20.88
CA ARG A 60 -1.43 -5.82 21.13
C ARG A 60 -1.90 -7.16 20.57
N HIS A 61 -3.14 -7.22 20.11
CA HIS A 61 -3.72 -8.45 19.57
C HIS A 61 -3.18 -8.75 18.18
N PRO A 62 -3.27 -10.00 17.73
CA PRO A 62 -2.86 -10.36 16.39
C PRO A 62 -3.62 -9.55 15.33
N VAL A 63 -2.90 -9.16 14.27
CA VAL A 63 -3.46 -8.46 13.13
C VAL A 63 -3.34 -9.39 11.93
N ALA A 64 -4.44 -9.58 11.21
CA ALA A 64 -4.47 -10.36 9.99
C ALA A 64 -4.64 -9.45 8.79
N ILE A 65 -3.95 -9.81 7.69
CA ILE A 65 -4.03 -9.07 6.43
C ILE A 65 -4.73 -9.96 5.40
N TYR A 66 -5.83 -9.45 4.83
CA TYR A 66 -6.57 -10.14 3.79
C TYR A 66 -6.52 -9.33 2.49
N PRO A 67 -6.18 -9.94 1.36
CA PRO A 67 -6.27 -9.27 0.08
C PRO A 67 -7.75 -9.12 -0.31
N ALA A 68 -8.27 -7.93 -0.13
CA ALA A 68 -9.68 -7.66 -0.38
C ALA A 68 -9.91 -6.17 -0.62
N SER A 69 -11.13 -5.85 -1.02
CA SER A 69 -11.64 -4.49 -1.09
C SER A 69 -12.42 -4.14 0.19
N GLY A 70 -12.94 -2.90 0.26
CA GLY A 70 -13.84 -2.51 1.34
C GLY A 70 -15.06 -3.43 1.44
N THR A 71 -15.57 -3.91 0.31
CA THR A 71 -16.67 -4.89 0.30
C THR A 71 -16.26 -6.19 0.96
N GLY A 72 -15.03 -6.66 0.71
CA GLY A 72 -14.51 -7.86 1.35
C GLY A 72 -14.26 -7.70 2.85
N ALA A 73 -14.15 -6.47 3.33
CA ALA A 73 -13.95 -6.19 4.74
C ALA A 73 -15.23 -6.31 5.57
N TRP A 74 -16.37 -6.39 4.92
CA TRP A 74 -17.65 -6.61 5.57
C TRP A 74 -17.77 -8.05 6.05
#